data_dac6503bb667f46003a3d6fc689b1088
#
_entry.id   dac6503bb667f46003a3d6fc689b1088
#
_cell.length_a   1.000
_cell.length_b   1.000
_cell.length_c   1.000
_cell.angle_alpha   90.00
_cell.angle_beta   90.00
_cell.angle_gamma   90.00
#
_symmetry.space_group_name_H-M   'P 1'
#
loop_
_entity.id
_entity.type
_entity.pdbx_description
1 polymer ?
#
loop_
_entity_poly.entity_id
_entity_poly.type
_entity_poly.pdbx_seq_one_letter_code
_entity_poly.pdbx_strand_id
1 'polypeptide(L)'
;RLPPVMADTILIEQVLVNLMKNAAEAIDHGGRPEGRRSVELLVRPKTLEERPGVEFAVQDTGPGLPPQVLERLFEAFFSTKSEGMGIGLNLCRSIIESHNGRLQAQNLYNGSEVTGCCFSFWIPLAEPAALQEDKDTLPQQ
;
A
#
# COMPACT_ATOMS: atom_id res chain seq x y z
N ARG A 1 14.13 13.63 1.45
CA ARG A 1 14.59 12.37 1.95
C ARG A 1 13.68 11.82 3.01
N LEU A 2 13.33 10.56 2.90
CA LEU A 2 12.38 9.97 3.80
C LEU A 2 13.03 9.56 5.12
N PRO A 3 12.29 9.66 6.23
CA PRO A 3 12.82 9.18 7.50
C PRO A 3 12.87 7.66 7.54
N PRO A 4 13.68 7.09 8.42
CA PRO A 4 13.72 5.64 8.57
C PRO A 4 12.46 5.10 9.22
N VAL A 5 12.11 3.88 8.87
CA VAL A 5 10.97 3.18 9.48
C VAL A 5 11.45 1.84 9.99
N MET A 6 10.69 1.30 10.95
CA MET A 6 10.97 -0.04 11.47
C MET A 6 10.25 -1.04 10.58
N ALA A 7 10.97 -1.61 9.64
CA ALA A 7 10.35 -2.49 8.68
C ALA A 7 11.33 -3.56 8.22
N ASP A 8 10.76 -4.73 7.91
CA ASP A 8 11.51 -5.79 7.25
C ASP A 8 11.48 -5.48 5.76
N THR A 9 12.63 -5.12 5.21
CA THR A 9 12.71 -4.66 3.85
C THR A 9 12.18 -5.68 2.85
N ILE A 10 12.52 -6.96 3.06
CA ILE A 10 12.10 -7.99 2.11
C ILE A 10 10.57 -8.13 2.12
N LEU A 11 9.97 -8.15 3.30
CA LEU A 11 8.52 -8.29 3.38
C LEU A 11 7.81 -7.08 2.80
N ILE A 12 8.33 -5.89 3.06
CA ILE A 12 7.71 -4.69 2.51
C ILE A 12 7.81 -4.67 0.99
N GLU A 13 8.93 -5.12 0.45
CA GLU A 13 9.07 -5.23 -1.00
C GLU A 13 8.07 -6.21 -1.59
N GLN A 14 7.80 -7.30 -0.88
CA GLN A 14 6.79 -8.26 -1.34
C GLN A 14 5.42 -7.62 -1.42
N VAL A 15 5.08 -6.81 -0.42
CA VAL A 15 3.81 -6.10 -0.45
C VAL A 15 3.74 -5.17 -1.65
N LEU A 16 4.79 -4.39 -1.88
CA LEU A 16 4.80 -3.45 -3.00
C LEU A 16 4.67 -4.18 -4.32
N VAL A 17 5.39 -5.28 -4.51
CA VAL A 17 5.31 -6.04 -5.76
C VAL A 17 3.89 -6.55 -5.97
N ASN A 18 3.26 -7.07 -4.91
CA ASN A 18 1.90 -7.56 -5.03
C ASN A 18 0.93 -6.46 -5.42
N LEU A 19 1.05 -5.30 -4.78
CA LEU A 19 0.14 -4.19 -5.08
C LEU A 19 0.34 -3.68 -6.49
N MET A 20 1.59 -3.62 -6.95
CA MET A 20 1.86 -3.15 -8.30
C MET A 20 1.40 -4.14 -9.36
N LYS A 21 1.51 -5.45 -9.08
CA LYS A 21 0.99 -6.44 -10.00
C LYS A 21 -0.53 -6.36 -10.09
N ASN A 22 -1.20 -6.17 -8.95
CA ASN A 22 -2.64 -6.01 -8.95
C ASN A 22 -3.05 -4.79 -9.77
N ALA A 23 -2.30 -3.69 -9.62
CA ALA A 23 -2.61 -2.48 -10.36
C ALA A 23 -2.44 -2.69 -11.86
N ALA A 24 -1.36 -3.37 -12.25
CA ALA A 24 -1.13 -3.64 -13.67
C ALA A 24 -2.23 -4.51 -14.25
N GLU A 25 -2.66 -5.53 -13.50
CA GLU A 25 -3.75 -6.37 -13.97
C GLU A 25 -5.06 -5.61 -14.08
N ALA A 26 -5.29 -4.67 -13.16
CA ALA A 26 -6.52 -3.89 -13.20
C ALA A 26 -6.58 -3.03 -14.45
N ILE A 27 -5.49 -2.41 -14.83
CA ILE A 27 -5.52 -1.57 -16.03
C ILE A 27 -5.61 -2.39 -17.31
N ASP A 28 -5.07 -3.62 -17.30
CA ASP A 28 -5.22 -4.48 -18.47
C ASP A 28 -6.68 -4.86 -18.70
N HIS A 29 -7.44 -5.02 -17.63
CA HIS A 29 -8.84 -5.42 -17.73
C HIS A 29 -9.78 -4.24 -17.80
N GLY A 30 -9.25 -3.03 -17.68
CA GLY A 30 -10.10 -1.85 -17.58
C GLY A 30 -10.60 -1.30 -18.89
N GLY A 31 -9.97 -1.65 -19.98
CA GLY A 31 -10.43 -1.21 -21.30
C GLY A 31 -10.15 0.24 -21.61
N ARG A 32 -9.37 0.95 -20.83
CA ARG A 32 -9.10 2.35 -21.11
C ARG A 32 -8.10 2.47 -22.26
N PRO A 33 -8.15 3.57 -22.98
CA PRO A 33 -7.16 3.83 -24.04
C PRO A 33 -5.76 3.83 -23.48
N GLU A 34 -4.79 3.46 -24.31
CA GLU A 34 -3.43 3.31 -23.89
C GLU A 34 -2.87 4.58 -23.24
N GLY A 35 -3.24 5.73 -23.76
CA GLY A 35 -2.76 6.99 -23.21
C GLY A 35 -3.30 7.32 -21.83
N ARG A 36 -4.27 6.54 -21.34
CA ARG A 36 -4.85 6.77 -20.01
C ARG A 36 -4.56 5.63 -19.06
N ARG A 37 -3.58 4.80 -19.37
CA ARG A 37 -3.21 3.70 -18.51
C ARG A 37 -1.94 4.06 -17.76
N SER A 38 -2.01 4.03 -16.45
CA SER A 38 -0.81 4.27 -15.66
C SER A 38 -0.92 3.63 -14.30
N VAL A 39 0.25 3.34 -13.74
CA VAL A 39 0.40 2.90 -12.37
C VAL A 39 1.45 3.81 -11.76
N GLU A 40 1.11 4.44 -10.63
CA GLU A 40 2.03 5.33 -9.95
C GLU A 40 2.29 4.85 -8.54
N LEU A 41 3.54 4.95 -8.13
CA LEU A 41 3.91 4.71 -6.74
C LEU A 41 4.28 6.04 -6.12
N LEU A 42 3.60 6.38 -5.03
CA LEU A 42 3.83 7.62 -4.30
C LEU A 42 4.28 7.27 -2.88
N VAL A 43 5.30 7.95 -2.41
CA VAL A 43 5.84 7.71 -1.07
C VAL A 43 5.97 9.05 -0.38
N ARG A 44 5.39 9.16 0.81
CA ARG A 44 5.40 10.43 1.52
C ARG A 44 5.35 10.24 3.03
N PRO A 45 5.88 11.19 3.79
CA PRO A 45 5.68 11.18 5.24
C PRO A 45 4.20 11.39 5.55
N LYS A 46 3.72 10.72 6.58
CA LYS A 46 2.34 10.89 7.00
C LYS A 46 2.21 10.52 8.47
N THR A 47 1.53 11.38 9.22
CA THR A 47 1.23 11.12 10.62
C THR A 47 -0.17 10.51 10.70
N LEU A 48 -0.27 9.41 11.42
CA LEU A 48 -1.54 8.71 11.60
C LEU A 48 -1.76 8.50 13.07
N GLU A 49 -2.89 9.00 13.58
CA GLU A 49 -3.22 8.90 15.00
C GLU A 49 -2.07 9.38 15.87
N GLU A 50 -1.52 10.52 15.48
CA GLU A 50 -0.45 11.19 16.20
C GLU A 50 0.88 10.46 16.16
N ARG A 51 1.01 9.43 15.33
CA ARG A 51 2.27 8.74 15.15
C ARG A 51 2.84 9.08 13.76
N PRO A 52 4.07 9.56 13.69
CA PRO A 52 4.68 9.82 12.39
C PRO A 52 5.05 8.52 11.71
N GLY A 53 4.93 8.52 10.41
CA GLY A 53 5.26 7.35 9.60
C GLY A 53 5.45 7.72 8.17
N VAL A 54 5.42 6.69 7.32
CA VAL A 54 5.57 6.86 5.87
C VAL A 54 4.45 6.10 5.19
N GLU A 55 3.81 6.75 4.23
CA GLU A 55 2.76 6.14 3.45
C GLU A 55 3.27 5.81 2.06
N PHE A 56 2.96 4.60 1.60
CA PHE A 56 3.23 4.15 0.24
C PHE A 56 1.88 3.96 -0.43
N ALA A 57 1.68 4.56 -1.58
CA ALA A 57 0.41 4.46 -2.29
C ALA A 57 0.67 4.01 -3.72
N VAL A 58 -0.07 2.99 -4.14
CA VAL A 58 -0.04 2.50 -5.52
C VAL A 58 -1.37 2.86 -6.15
N GLN A 59 -1.33 3.74 -7.13
CA GLN A 59 -2.54 4.23 -7.80
C GLN A 59 -2.56 3.72 -9.22
N ASP A 60 -3.73 3.26 -9.65
CA ASP A 60 -3.88 2.80 -11.03
C ASP A 60 -5.06 3.51 -11.68
N THR A 61 -5.11 3.44 -12.99
CA THR A 61 -6.20 4.02 -13.78
C THR A 61 -7.15 2.95 -14.26
N GLY A 62 -7.29 1.87 -13.50
CA GLY A 62 -8.21 0.80 -13.84
C GLY A 62 -9.65 1.16 -13.55
N PRO A 63 -10.52 0.17 -13.56
CA PRO A 63 -11.96 0.42 -13.41
C PRO A 63 -12.40 0.62 -11.96
N GLY A 64 -11.50 0.47 -11.01
CA GLY A 64 -11.90 0.51 -9.61
C GLY A 64 -12.56 -0.80 -9.20
N LEU A 65 -13.14 -0.79 -8.02
CA LEU A 65 -13.74 -2.00 -7.45
C LEU A 65 -15.14 -1.67 -6.93
N PRO A 66 -16.09 -2.61 -7.10
CA PRO A 66 -17.40 -2.41 -6.51
C PRO A 66 -17.34 -2.31 -4.99
N PRO A 67 -18.28 -1.62 -4.36
CA PRO A 67 -18.22 -1.48 -2.90
C PRO A 67 -18.20 -2.80 -2.15
N GLN A 68 -18.95 -3.79 -2.62
CA GLN A 68 -18.98 -5.07 -1.94
C GLN A 68 -17.66 -5.80 -2.05
N VAL A 69 -16.89 -5.55 -3.10
CA VAL A 69 -15.56 -6.11 -3.23
C VAL A 69 -14.60 -5.38 -2.31
N LEU A 70 -14.70 -4.05 -2.24
CA LEU A 70 -13.84 -3.28 -1.36
C LEU A 70 -13.98 -3.73 0.09
N GLU A 71 -15.18 -4.09 0.52
CA GLU A 71 -15.41 -4.51 1.88
C GLU A 71 -14.75 -5.83 2.22
N ARG A 72 -14.50 -6.67 1.21
CA ARG A 72 -13.99 -8.01 1.47
C ARG A 72 -12.59 -8.25 0.97
N LEU A 73 -11.94 -7.21 0.47
CA LEU A 73 -10.66 -7.38 -0.23
C LEU A 73 -9.60 -8.11 0.58
N PHE A 74 -9.58 -7.87 1.87
CA PHE A 74 -8.50 -8.39 2.71
C PHE A 74 -8.90 -9.63 3.48
N GLU A 75 -10.07 -10.17 3.20
CA GLU A 75 -10.48 -11.42 3.85
C GLU A 75 -9.67 -12.58 3.28
N ALA A 76 -9.41 -13.54 4.14
CA ALA A 76 -8.70 -14.74 3.70
C ALA A 76 -9.52 -15.46 2.64
N PHE A 77 -8.82 -15.93 1.62
CA PHE A 77 -9.40 -16.70 0.53
C PHE A 77 -10.33 -15.91 -0.38
N PHE A 78 -10.49 -14.60 -0.17
CA PHE A 78 -11.30 -13.83 -1.08
C PHE A 78 -10.48 -13.44 -2.30
N SER A 79 -11.01 -13.66 -3.49
CA SER A 79 -10.36 -13.27 -4.71
C SER A 79 -11.39 -13.15 -5.80
N THR A 80 -11.25 -12.10 -6.64
CA THR A 80 -12.07 -11.97 -7.83
C THR A 80 -11.37 -12.54 -9.05
N LYS A 81 -10.17 -13.08 -8.88
CA LYS A 81 -9.40 -13.58 -9.99
C LYS A 81 -9.51 -15.08 -10.06
N SER A 82 -9.71 -15.59 -11.26
CA SER A 82 -9.88 -17.00 -11.44
C SER A 82 -8.64 -17.80 -11.12
N GLU A 83 -7.48 -17.15 -11.15
CA GLU A 83 -6.25 -17.87 -10.91
C GLU A 83 -5.79 -17.82 -9.48
N GLY A 84 -6.59 -17.34 -8.61
CA GLY A 84 -6.28 -17.46 -7.22
C GLY A 84 -4.98 -16.82 -6.79
N MET A 85 -4.77 -15.64 -7.20
CA MET A 85 -3.60 -14.94 -6.75
C MET A 85 -3.74 -14.64 -5.32
N GLY A 86 -4.34 -15.51 -4.67
CA GLY A 86 -4.81 -15.21 -3.44
C GLY A 86 -3.87 -14.98 -2.35
N ILE A 87 -2.63 -15.21 -2.61
CA ILE A 87 -1.74 -14.89 -1.64
C ILE A 87 -1.78 -13.44 -1.44
N GLY A 88 -2.35 -12.74 -2.29
CA GLY A 88 -2.12 -11.36 -2.33
C GLY A 88 -2.52 -10.56 -1.13
N LEU A 89 -3.78 -10.20 -1.08
CA LEU A 89 -4.13 -9.04 -0.26
C LEU A 89 -4.25 -9.32 1.22
N ASN A 90 -4.78 -10.48 1.61
CA ASN A 90 -4.85 -10.76 3.03
C ASN A 90 -3.45 -10.97 3.62
N LEU A 91 -2.54 -11.53 2.86
CA LEU A 91 -1.18 -11.68 3.33
C LEU A 91 -0.48 -10.33 3.40
N CYS A 92 -0.71 -9.48 2.41
CA CYS A 92 -0.18 -8.12 2.46
C CYS A 92 -0.64 -7.40 3.73
N ARG A 93 -1.92 -7.52 4.05
CA ARG A 93 -2.43 -6.87 5.25
C ARG A 93 -1.76 -7.43 6.49
N SER A 94 -1.59 -8.75 6.55
CA SER A 94 -0.93 -9.36 7.70
C SER A 94 0.50 -8.85 7.85
N ILE A 95 1.22 -8.72 6.76
CA ILE A 95 2.59 -8.21 6.81
C ILE A 95 2.60 -6.78 7.33
N ILE A 96 1.75 -5.94 6.79
CA ILE A 96 1.73 -4.54 7.19
C ILE A 96 1.32 -4.39 8.64
N GLU A 97 0.32 -5.17 9.07
CA GLU A 97 -0.12 -5.08 10.46
C GLU A 97 0.92 -5.61 11.43
N SER A 98 1.73 -6.58 11.02
CA SER A 98 2.81 -7.05 11.88
C SER A 98 3.89 -5.98 12.05
N HIS A 99 3.90 -4.96 11.21
CA HIS A 99 4.80 -3.83 11.33
C HIS A 99 4.09 -2.65 12.01
N ASN A 100 2.94 -2.89 12.62
CA ASN A 100 2.14 -1.86 13.27
C ASN A 100 1.63 -0.81 12.29
N GLY A 101 1.47 -1.20 11.05
CA GLY A 101 0.97 -0.30 10.01
C GLY A 101 -0.46 -0.61 9.64
N ARG A 102 -0.90 0.03 8.58
CA ARG A 102 -2.25 -0.14 8.05
C ARG A 102 -2.24 -0.22 6.55
N LEU A 103 -3.07 -1.09 6.01
CA LEU A 103 -3.24 -1.25 4.57
C LEU A 103 -4.70 -0.92 4.23
N GLN A 104 -4.89 -0.11 3.21
CA GLN A 104 -6.22 0.35 2.80
C GLN A 104 -6.35 0.33 1.29
N ALA A 105 -7.58 0.30 0.84
CA ALA A 105 -7.88 0.42 -0.59
C ALA A 105 -9.08 1.32 -0.76
N GLN A 106 -9.06 2.13 -1.81
CA GLN A 106 -10.19 2.98 -2.13
C GLN A 106 -10.19 3.29 -3.62
N ASN A 107 -11.37 3.55 -4.15
CA ASN A 107 -11.47 4.00 -5.53
C ASN A 107 -11.08 5.46 -5.63
N LEU A 108 -10.60 5.84 -6.78
CA LEU A 108 -10.32 7.23 -7.11
C LEU A 108 -11.44 7.76 -7.97
N TYR A 109 -11.79 9.00 -7.77
CA TYR A 109 -12.96 9.60 -8.44
C TYR A 109 -12.61 10.92 -9.11
N ASN A 110 -13.31 11.18 -10.19
CA ASN A 110 -13.41 12.51 -10.77
C ASN A 110 -14.90 12.83 -10.78
N GLY A 111 -15.32 13.64 -9.78
CA GLY A 111 -16.76 13.81 -9.57
C GLY A 111 -17.35 12.51 -9.06
N SER A 112 -18.35 11.99 -9.74
CA SER A 112 -18.96 10.73 -9.36
C SER A 112 -18.42 9.55 -10.18
N GLU A 113 -17.51 9.82 -11.10
CA GLU A 113 -16.99 8.78 -11.96
C GLU A 113 -15.74 8.17 -11.37
N VAL A 114 -15.66 6.84 -11.36
CA VAL A 114 -14.48 6.14 -10.88
C VAL A 114 -13.40 6.22 -11.94
N THR A 115 -12.23 6.72 -11.55
CA THR A 115 -11.12 6.86 -12.49
C THR A 115 -9.97 5.89 -12.18
N GLY A 116 -10.06 5.14 -11.11
CA GLY A 116 -9.01 4.20 -10.78
C GLY A 116 -9.15 3.70 -9.37
N CYS A 117 -8.07 3.13 -8.88
CA CYS A 117 -8.04 2.57 -7.54
C CYS A 117 -6.70 2.90 -6.88
N CYS A 118 -6.72 3.05 -5.57
CA CYS A 118 -5.51 3.31 -4.81
C CYS A 118 -5.41 2.30 -3.68
N PHE A 119 -4.30 1.58 -3.64
CA PHE A 119 -3.93 0.76 -2.49
C PHE A 119 -2.81 1.47 -1.77
N SER A 120 -2.96 1.68 -0.49
CA SER A 120 -1.93 2.38 0.26
C SER A 120 -1.66 1.68 1.57
N PHE A 121 -0.42 1.77 2.02
CA PHE A 121 -0.11 1.29 3.35
C PHE A 121 0.79 2.29 4.05
N TRP A 122 0.69 2.29 5.38
CA TRP A 122 1.40 3.21 6.25
C TRP A 122 2.22 2.41 7.25
N ILE A 123 3.47 2.82 7.45
CA ILE A 123 4.38 2.19 8.39
C ILE A 123 4.86 3.25 9.35
N PRO A 124 4.79 3.01 10.67
CA PRO A 124 5.29 4.01 11.61
C PRO A 124 6.80 4.13 11.56
N LEU A 125 7.29 5.30 11.92
CA LEU A 125 8.73 5.50 12.06
C LEU A 125 9.27 4.66 13.19
N ALA A 126 10.57 4.43 13.17
CA ALA A 126 11.25 3.83 14.30
C ALA A 126 10.97 4.65 15.55
N GLU A 127 10.92 3.97 16.69
CA GLU A 127 10.61 4.63 17.94
C GLU A 127 11.62 5.72 18.23
N PRO A 128 11.16 6.88 18.67
CA PRO A 128 12.11 7.95 18.98
C PRO A 128 13.20 7.52 19.98
N ALA A 129 12.85 6.70 20.94
CA ALA A 129 13.85 6.24 21.91
C ALA A 129 14.94 5.45 21.22
N ALA A 130 14.58 4.58 20.30
CA ALA A 130 15.58 3.81 19.57
C ALA A 130 16.46 4.72 18.72
N LEU A 131 15.87 5.71 18.10
CA LEU A 131 16.65 6.65 17.31
C LEU A 131 17.60 7.46 18.17
N GLN A 132 17.14 7.87 19.33
CA GLN A 132 17.99 8.62 20.23
C GLN A 132 19.15 7.79 20.73
N GLU A 133 18.90 6.54 21.03
CA GLU A 133 19.96 5.68 21.48
C GLU A 133 21.04 5.55 20.43
N ASP A 134 20.64 5.40 19.20
CA ASP A 134 21.62 5.32 18.14
C ASP A 134 22.46 6.59 18.07
N LYS A 135 21.83 7.72 18.21
CA LYS A 135 22.59 8.96 18.15
C LYS A 135 23.53 9.08 19.34
N ASP A 136 23.07 8.68 20.49
CA ASP A 136 23.89 8.81 21.68
C ASP A 136 25.08 7.89 21.64
N THR A 137 24.90 6.72 21.10
CA THR A 137 26.02 5.78 21.06
C THR A 137 27.00 6.15 19.99
N LEU A 138 26.61 6.99 19.14
CA LEU A 138 27.54 7.41 18.21
C LEU A 138 28.42 8.29 18.85
N PRO A 139 28.79 8.40 19.29
CA PRO A 139 29.44 9.24 19.81
C PRO A 139 29.53 10.17 19.34
N GLN A 140 28.73 10.24 19.58
CA GLN A 140 28.40 10.76 19.40
C GLN A 140 28.83 11.15 18.84
N GLN A 141 29.06 10.72 18.56
CA GLN A 141 29.15 10.64 18.22
C GLN A 141 29.42 10.47 17.72
#